data_33264956cb5cd97c2e22fd6e640407bd
#
_entry.id   33264956cb5cd97c2e22fd6e640407bd
#
_cell.length_a   1.000
_cell.length_b   1.000
_cell.length_c   1.000
_cell.angle_alpha   90.00
_cell.angle_beta   90.00
_cell.angle_gamma   90.00
#
_symmetry.space_group_name_H-M   'P 1'
#
loop_
_entity.id
_entity.type
_entity.pdbx_description
1 polymer ?
#
loop_
_entity_poly.entity_id
_entity_poly.type
_entity_poly.pdbx_seq_one_letter_code
_entity_poly.pdbx_strand_id
1 'polypeptide(L)'
;AAWPLEGIETMRALRQQKKPVKTLNEKNLLSGPGRLCSGMGLGREHNGLVLTGEELYLCEGIAVPPEQIAATRRINIDYAQEARDFLYRFVDTKSPCLSQKWKGETR
;
A
#
# COMPACT_ATOMS: atom_id res chain seq x y z
N ALA A 1 -0.42 -0.62 -0.67
CA ALA A 1 -1.16 -1.12 0.48
C ALA A 1 -0.60 -2.47 0.93
N ALA A 2 -0.64 -2.71 2.21
CA ALA A 2 -0.17 -3.95 2.79
C ALA A 2 -1.05 -4.36 3.97
N TRP A 3 -1.08 -5.65 4.26
CA TRP A 3 -1.74 -6.18 5.44
C TRP A 3 -0.70 -6.36 6.55
N PRO A 4 -0.87 -5.74 7.72
CA PRO A 4 0.10 -5.85 8.80
C PRO A 4 0.01 -7.22 9.48
N LEU A 5 1.17 -7.85 9.69
CA LEU A 5 1.27 -9.14 10.38
C LEU A 5 1.89 -9.01 11.76
N GLU A 6 2.92 -8.18 11.89
CA GLU A 6 3.65 -8.00 13.14
C GLU A 6 3.89 -6.52 13.39
N GLY A 7 4.08 -6.15 14.65
CA GLY A 7 4.37 -4.77 15.03
C GLY A 7 3.17 -3.84 14.90
N ILE A 8 1.95 -4.36 14.97
CA ILE A 8 0.72 -3.62 14.73
C ILE A 8 0.59 -2.44 15.70
N GLU A 9 0.90 -2.62 16.98
CA GLU A 9 0.81 -1.54 17.96
C GLU A 9 1.83 -0.42 17.69
N THR A 10 3.03 -0.79 17.25
CA THR A 10 4.05 0.19 16.84
C THR A 10 3.57 0.98 15.62
N MET A 11 2.97 0.30 14.66
CA MET A 11 2.42 0.94 13.47
C MET A 11 1.30 1.93 13.82
N ARG A 12 0.42 1.55 14.75
CA ARG A 12 -0.64 2.44 15.22
C ARG A 12 -0.06 3.68 15.88
N ALA A 13 0.93 3.50 16.74
CA ALA A 13 1.58 4.63 17.41
C ALA A 13 2.21 5.59 16.41
N LEU A 14 2.94 5.08 15.43
CA LEU A 14 3.55 5.89 14.38
C LEU A 14 2.52 6.64 13.55
N ARG A 15 1.41 5.99 13.21
CA ARG A 15 0.33 6.62 12.46
C ARG A 15 -0.33 7.72 13.27
N GLN A 16 -0.53 7.52 14.58
CA GLN A 16 -1.14 8.54 15.47
C GLN A 16 -0.24 9.75 15.64
N GLN A 17 1.07 9.56 15.68
CA GLN A 17 2.01 10.69 15.78
C GLN A 17 1.96 11.58 14.55
N LYS A 18 1.87 10.98 13.36
CA LYS A 18 1.86 11.72 12.10
C LYS A 18 0.57 12.51 11.92
N LYS A 19 -0.56 11.84 12.10
CA LYS A 19 -1.89 12.44 11.97
C LYS A 19 -2.87 11.66 12.82
N PRO A 20 -3.42 12.25 13.88
CA PRO A 20 -4.37 11.54 14.73
C PRO A 20 -5.57 11.04 13.94
N VAL A 21 -5.91 9.78 14.12
CA VAL A 21 -7.02 9.12 13.45
C VAL A 21 -7.90 8.47 14.50
N LYS A 22 -9.22 8.62 14.33
CA LYS A 22 -10.18 8.13 15.30
C LYS A 22 -10.15 6.61 15.42
N THR A 23 -10.05 5.92 14.28
CA THR A 23 -10.05 4.45 14.23
C THR A 23 -8.96 3.95 13.30
N LEU A 24 -8.04 3.14 13.84
CA LEU A 24 -7.03 2.46 13.07
C LEU A 24 -7.21 0.97 13.23
N ASN A 25 -7.71 0.31 12.20
CA ASN A 25 -7.80 -1.14 12.14
C ASN A 25 -6.76 -1.69 11.15
N GLU A 26 -6.64 -3.00 11.07
CA GLU A 26 -5.64 -3.63 10.21
C GLU A 26 -5.87 -3.33 8.73
N LYS A 27 -7.12 -3.09 8.32
CA LYS A 27 -7.45 -2.79 6.93
C LYS A 27 -6.93 -1.44 6.47
N ASN A 28 -6.98 -0.43 7.34
CA ASN A 28 -6.60 0.93 6.96
C ASN A 28 -5.23 1.36 7.47
N LEU A 29 -4.56 0.52 8.24
CA LEU A 29 -3.30 0.88 8.88
C LEU A 29 -2.21 1.18 7.84
N LEU A 30 -2.10 0.37 6.82
CA LEU A 30 -1.08 0.47 5.77
C LEU A 30 -1.71 0.56 4.36
N SER A 31 -2.91 1.11 4.24
CA SER A 31 -3.62 1.18 2.96
C SER A 31 -3.33 2.50 2.24
N GLY A 32 -2.41 2.46 1.30
CA GLY A 32 -1.99 3.61 0.53
C GLY A 32 -0.53 3.98 0.82
N PRO A 33 0.14 4.68 -0.11
CA PRO A 33 1.58 4.91 0.02
C PRO A 33 1.96 5.78 1.22
N GLY A 34 1.19 6.82 1.50
CA GLY A 34 1.46 7.67 2.68
C GLY A 34 1.25 6.93 3.98
N ARG A 35 0.16 6.16 4.07
CA ARG A 35 -0.14 5.37 5.27
C ARG A 35 0.88 4.25 5.48
N LEU A 36 1.31 3.61 4.40
CA LEU A 36 2.32 2.56 4.44
C LEU A 36 3.63 3.10 5.00
N CYS A 37 4.12 4.21 4.45
CA CYS A 37 5.36 4.81 4.92
C CYS A 37 5.25 5.29 6.36
N SER A 38 4.15 5.95 6.70
CA SER A 38 3.92 6.45 8.06
C SER A 38 3.88 5.30 9.07
N GLY A 39 3.13 4.24 8.76
CA GLY A 39 3.00 3.09 9.66
C GLY A 39 4.27 2.28 9.81
N MET A 40 5.13 2.28 8.80
CA MET A 40 6.41 1.57 8.85
C MET A 40 7.57 2.45 9.28
N GLY A 41 7.31 3.71 9.60
CA GLY A 41 8.36 4.62 10.03
C GLY A 41 9.33 5.00 8.92
N LEU A 42 8.88 4.98 7.67
CA LEU A 42 9.71 5.29 6.52
C LEU A 42 9.62 6.77 6.18
N GLY A 43 10.76 7.40 5.96
CA GLY A 43 10.86 8.78 5.56
C GLY A 43 11.79 8.96 4.38
N ARG A 44 12.09 10.22 4.05
CA ARG A 44 12.95 10.55 2.91
C ARG A 44 14.35 9.97 3.02
N GLU A 45 14.84 9.79 4.24
CA GLU A 45 16.16 9.22 4.50
C GLU A 45 16.29 7.78 4.03
N HIS A 46 15.17 7.12 3.80
CA HIS A 46 15.14 5.73 3.31
C HIS A 46 15.15 5.63 1.79
N ASN A 47 15.16 6.77 1.09
CA ASN A 47 15.19 6.76 -0.37
C ASN A 47 16.52 6.13 -0.86
N GLY A 48 16.41 5.19 -1.78
CA GLY A 48 17.56 4.46 -2.29
C GLY A 48 17.97 3.27 -1.45
N LEU A 49 17.23 2.97 -0.39
CA LEU A 49 17.53 1.82 0.47
C LEU A 49 17.41 0.51 -0.30
N VAL A 50 18.40 -0.37 -0.12
CA VAL A 50 18.38 -1.68 -0.78
C VAL A 50 17.45 -2.62 -0.03
N LEU A 51 16.47 -3.17 -0.74
CA LEU A 51 15.46 -4.05 -0.14
C LEU A 51 15.94 -5.49 0.08
N THR A 52 17.23 -5.73 -0.05
CA THR A 52 17.87 -6.99 0.31
C THR A 52 18.81 -6.82 1.51
N GLY A 53 18.77 -5.64 2.14
CA GLY A 53 19.60 -5.32 3.30
C GLY A 53 18.95 -5.71 4.62
N GLU A 54 19.39 -5.08 5.70
CA GLU A 54 18.96 -5.43 7.05
C GLU A 54 17.85 -4.53 7.60
N GLU A 55 17.79 -3.26 7.17
CA GLU A 55 16.82 -2.31 7.70
C GLU A 55 15.40 -2.57 7.19
N LEU A 56 15.29 -2.83 5.91
CA LEU A 56 14.01 -3.08 5.25
C LEU A 56 14.28 -4.07 4.14
N TYR A 57 13.54 -5.16 4.11
CA TYR A 57 13.78 -6.19 3.11
C TYR A 57 12.49 -6.90 2.72
N LEU A 58 12.50 -7.46 1.51
CA LEU A 58 11.41 -8.27 1.00
C LEU A 58 11.75 -9.75 1.23
N CYS A 59 10.76 -10.49 1.69
CA CYS A 59 10.86 -11.94 1.89
C CYS A 59 9.97 -12.66 0.89
N GLU A 60 10.26 -13.93 0.65
CA GLU A 60 9.34 -14.77 -0.09
C GLU A 60 8.03 -14.90 0.67
N GLY A 61 6.94 -14.90 -0.06
CA GLY A 61 5.60 -15.05 0.48
C GLY A 61 4.74 -15.94 -0.39
N ILE A 62 3.46 -16.00 -0.07
CA ILE A 62 2.50 -16.75 -0.87
C ILE A 62 2.22 -15.95 -2.14
N ALA A 63 2.41 -16.60 -3.31
CA ALA A 63 2.14 -15.94 -4.58
C ALA A 63 0.64 -15.72 -4.76
N VAL A 64 0.30 -14.53 -5.26
CA VAL A 64 -1.09 -14.21 -5.62
C VAL A 64 -1.38 -14.85 -6.98
N PRO A 65 -2.44 -15.66 -7.11
CA PRO A 65 -2.77 -16.27 -8.40
C PRO A 65 -3.07 -15.18 -9.46
N PRO A 66 -2.66 -15.40 -10.71
CA PRO A 66 -2.89 -14.40 -11.77
C PRO A 66 -4.35 -13.97 -11.93
N GLU A 67 -5.29 -14.88 -11.74
CA GLU A 67 -6.74 -14.57 -11.82
C GLU A 67 -7.23 -13.65 -10.72
N GLN A 68 -6.43 -13.48 -9.67
CA GLN A 68 -6.74 -12.61 -8.54
C GLN A 68 -6.10 -11.23 -8.68
N ILE A 69 -5.28 -11.03 -9.70
CA ILE A 69 -4.58 -9.76 -9.95
C ILE A 69 -5.35 -9.00 -11.04
N ALA A 70 -5.76 -7.77 -10.74
CA ALA A 70 -6.41 -6.90 -11.71
C ALA A 70 -5.54 -5.69 -12.00
N ALA A 71 -5.50 -5.30 -13.27
CA ALA A 71 -4.87 -4.05 -13.69
C ALA A 71 -5.94 -2.96 -13.78
N THR A 72 -5.70 -1.82 -13.16
CA THR A 72 -6.65 -0.72 -13.11
C THR A 72 -5.93 0.60 -13.41
N ARG A 73 -6.73 1.67 -13.57
CA ARG A 73 -6.16 3.01 -13.70
C ARG A 73 -5.56 3.46 -12.38
N ARG A 74 -4.51 4.25 -12.47
CA ARG A 74 -3.88 4.84 -11.29
C ARG A 74 -4.80 5.88 -10.66
N ILE A 75 -4.63 6.08 -9.36
CA ILE A 75 -5.47 6.98 -8.57
C ILE A 75 -4.83 8.39 -8.59
N ASN A 76 -5.67 9.42 -8.76
CA ASN A 76 -5.28 10.83 -8.61
C ASN A 76 -4.15 11.26 -9.56
N ILE A 77 -4.21 10.80 -10.81
CA ILE A 77 -3.24 11.22 -11.83
C ILE A 77 -3.92 11.87 -13.04
N ASP A 78 -5.02 12.54 -12.82
CA ASP A 78 -5.75 13.22 -13.92
C ASP A 78 -4.89 14.24 -14.65
N TYR A 79 -3.89 14.80 -13.97
CA TYR A 79 -2.92 15.71 -14.56
C TYR A 79 -1.98 15.04 -15.55
N ALA A 80 -1.92 13.73 -15.60
CA ALA A 80 -0.99 12.98 -16.46
C ALA A 80 -1.47 12.83 -17.90
N GLN A 81 -2.52 13.56 -18.30
CA GLN A 81 -3.09 13.56 -19.64
C GLN A 81 -3.46 12.14 -20.10
N GLU A 82 -2.96 11.67 -21.25
CA GLU A 82 -3.29 10.35 -21.77
C GLU A 82 -2.88 9.19 -20.84
N ALA A 83 -1.82 9.38 -20.04
CA ALA A 83 -1.33 8.35 -19.14
C ALA A 83 -2.30 8.03 -18.01
N ARG A 84 -3.26 8.94 -17.71
CA ARG A 84 -4.26 8.71 -16.67
C ARG A 84 -5.14 7.50 -16.95
N ASP A 85 -5.31 7.12 -18.20
CA ASP A 85 -6.14 6.00 -18.62
C ASP A 85 -5.36 4.69 -18.73
N PHE A 86 -4.04 4.72 -18.55
CA PHE A 86 -3.22 3.51 -18.60
C PHE A 86 -3.46 2.64 -17.38
N LEU A 87 -3.54 1.33 -17.60
CA LEU A 87 -3.80 0.35 -16.54
C LEU A 87 -2.52 -0.03 -15.82
N TYR A 88 -1.93 0.93 -15.12
CA TYR A 88 -0.64 0.75 -14.44
C TYR A 88 -0.75 0.54 -12.92
N ARG A 89 -1.95 0.41 -12.41
CA ARG A 89 -2.17 0.07 -11.01
C ARG A 89 -2.64 -1.37 -10.91
N PHE A 90 -1.86 -2.20 -10.25
CA PHE A 90 -2.18 -3.62 -10.08
C PHE A 90 -2.65 -3.87 -8.65
N VAL A 91 -3.72 -4.63 -8.51
CA VAL A 91 -4.31 -4.91 -7.21
C VAL A 91 -4.59 -6.41 -7.05
N ASP A 92 -4.47 -6.88 -5.80
CA ASP A 92 -5.01 -8.17 -5.40
C ASP A 92 -6.50 -7.96 -5.12
N THR A 93 -7.35 -8.52 -5.96
CA THR A 93 -8.80 -8.28 -5.90
C THR A 93 -9.44 -8.76 -4.60
N LYS A 94 -8.78 -9.64 -3.85
CA LYS A 94 -9.27 -10.13 -2.57
C LYS A 94 -8.68 -9.39 -1.37
N SER A 95 -7.78 -8.45 -1.59
CA SER A 95 -7.18 -7.72 -0.48
C SER A 95 -8.18 -6.76 0.16
N PRO A 96 -8.31 -6.78 1.50
CA PRO A 96 -9.14 -5.81 2.21
C PRO A 96 -8.44 -4.47 2.43
N CYS A 97 -7.17 -4.35 2.04
CA CYS A 97 -6.34 -3.19 2.34
C CYS A 97 -6.23 -2.17 1.23
N LEU A 98 -6.95 -2.35 0.12
CA LEU A 98 -6.86 -1.43 -1.01
C LEU A 98 -7.32 -0.03 -0.61
N SER A 99 -6.55 0.99 -1.00
CA SER A 99 -6.91 2.39 -0.72
C SER A 99 -8.19 2.80 -1.45
N GLN A 100 -8.42 2.24 -2.64
CA GLN A 100 -9.71 2.26 -3.30
C GLN A 100 -10.08 0.82 -3.64
N LYS A 101 -11.28 0.44 -3.27
CA LYS A 101 -11.76 -0.93 -3.50
C LYS A 101 -11.85 -1.25 -4.98
N TRP A 102 -11.48 -2.48 -5.32
CA TRP A 102 -11.69 -2.98 -6.66
C TRP A 102 -13.19 -3.25 -6.87
N LYS A 103 -13.74 -2.76 -7.97
CA LYS A 103 -15.17 -2.80 -8.23
C LYS A 103 -15.57 -3.83 -9.29
N GLY A 104 -14.68 -4.76 -9.61
CA GLY A 104 -14.94 -5.79 -10.58
C GLY A 104 -14.71 -5.36 -12.03
N GLU A 105 -14.16 -4.18 -12.27
CA GLU A 105 -13.90 -3.65 -13.60
C GLU A 105 -12.42 -3.36 -13.81
N THR A 106 -11.92 -3.67 -15.00
CA THR A 106 -10.58 -3.33 -15.46
C THR A 106 -10.69 -2.13 -16.41
N ARG A 107 -9.85 -1.12 -16.20
CA ARG A 107 -9.88 0.08 -17.03
C ARG A 107 -8.50 0.39 -17.60
#